data_f0e60d44c31c537d319f8129a547bd84
#
_entry.id   f0e60d44c31c537d319f8129a547bd84
#
_cell.length_a   1.000
_cell.length_b   1.000
_cell.length_c   1.000
_cell.angle_alpha   90.00
_cell.angle_beta   90.00
_cell.angle_gamma   90.00
#
_symmetry.space_group_name_H-M   'P 1'
#
loop_
_entity.id
_entity.type
_entity.pdbx_description
1 polymer ?
#
loop_
_entity_poly.entity_id
_entity_poly.type
_entity_poly.pdbx_seq_one_letter_code
_entity_poly.pdbx_strand_id
1 'polypeptide(L)'
;MRYILAVILCLFIISCNASETLTFNEFLDNYSKEVIKLNPSTGSYLGLDSSGNYTYDKSKLTDNSEAAYQHELKLVEQYFFNVIKFDQLSKDNSLESSVFKHYLQNIITADEYRYHYYMLNYMYGFHSNLIGLFTENHSIINEQDIKDYISRMEQIDTYFDNFFPQLKKREKLKIFPSKIVLNNLQNIIDNFLEKRPVEMIFYTYFENKLNELEDFDAVRKQIYLARCLDAVNSNIVPNYKKISNHIDNLINKTNNDIGVWKLPDGDKFYKFCLQKHTTTDLTPEEIHQIGLTEVARIQAESLQRFKKLGF
;
A
#
# COMPACT_ATOMS: atom_id res chain seq x y z
N MET A 1 6.28 -12.61 -81.34
CA MET A 1 5.60 -12.61 -80.03
C MET A 1 6.66 -12.63 -78.94
N ARG A 2 6.99 -11.47 -78.43
CA ARG A 2 7.99 -11.29 -77.39
C ARG A 2 7.26 -10.83 -76.11
N TYR A 3 7.24 -11.63 -75.09
CA TYR A 3 6.72 -11.26 -73.76
C TYR A 3 7.80 -10.48 -73.01
N ILE A 4 7.52 -9.24 -72.73
CA ILE A 4 8.33 -8.42 -71.84
C ILE A 4 7.79 -8.66 -70.44
N LEU A 5 8.60 -9.32 -69.61
CA LEU A 5 8.35 -9.50 -68.18
C LEU A 5 8.76 -8.20 -67.48
N ALA A 6 7.81 -7.43 -67.02
CA ALA A 6 8.04 -6.29 -66.12
C ALA A 6 8.19 -6.77 -64.70
N VAL A 7 9.41 -6.80 -64.22
CA VAL A 7 9.71 -7.04 -62.78
C VAL A 7 9.45 -5.74 -62.05
N ILE A 8 8.30 -5.68 -61.35
CA ILE A 8 8.03 -4.59 -60.41
C ILE A 8 8.80 -4.88 -59.14
N LEU A 9 9.92 -4.17 -58.96
CA LEU A 9 10.72 -4.18 -57.74
C LEU A 9 9.99 -3.32 -56.70
N CYS A 10 9.16 -3.94 -55.87
CA CYS A 10 8.62 -3.28 -54.67
C CYS A 10 9.74 -3.01 -53.70
N LEU A 11 10.31 -1.83 -53.71
CA LEU A 11 11.13 -1.30 -52.65
C LEU A 11 10.22 -1.09 -51.44
N PHE A 12 10.19 -2.09 -50.53
CA PHE A 12 9.76 -1.86 -49.16
C PHE A 12 10.77 -0.92 -48.54
N ILE A 13 10.47 0.36 -48.52
CA ILE A 13 11.11 1.31 -47.61
C ILE A 13 10.66 0.89 -46.22
N ILE A 14 11.46 0.06 -45.58
CA ILE A 14 11.38 -0.13 -44.13
C ILE A 14 11.76 1.23 -43.57
N SER A 15 10.74 2.05 -43.32
CA SER A 15 10.88 3.20 -42.46
C SER A 15 11.30 2.66 -41.09
N CYS A 16 12.59 2.65 -40.89
CA CYS A 16 13.18 2.47 -39.57
C CYS A 16 12.81 3.74 -38.81
N ASN A 17 11.58 3.80 -38.26
CA ASN A 17 11.31 4.69 -37.16
C ASN A 17 12.30 4.24 -36.09
N ALA A 18 13.33 5.05 -35.88
CA ALA A 18 14.12 4.96 -34.68
C ALA A 18 13.09 5.09 -33.55
N SER A 19 12.71 3.96 -32.95
CA SER A 19 12.00 3.97 -31.70
C SER A 19 12.92 4.73 -30.78
N GLU A 20 12.52 5.91 -30.36
CA GLU A 20 13.21 6.64 -29.31
C GLU A 20 13.46 5.61 -28.21
N THR A 21 14.72 5.34 -27.95
CA THR A 21 15.09 4.37 -26.91
C THR A 21 14.70 5.02 -25.61
N LEU A 22 13.65 4.47 -24.98
CA LEU A 22 13.15 4.91 -23.70
C LEU A 22 14.34 5.06 -22.72
N THR A 23 14.50 6.22 -22.13
CA THR A 23 15.49 6.42 -21.06
C THR A 23 15.08 5.65 -19.82
N PHE A 24 16.04 5.34 -18.94
CA PHE A 24 15.72 4.64 -17.71
C PHE A 24 14.78 5.44 -16.80
N ASN A 25 14.91 6.77 -16.79
CA ASN A 25 14.00 7.65 -16.06
C ASN A 25 12.56 7.59 -16.60
N GLU A 26 12.38 7.60 -17.90
CA GLU A 26 11.06 7.43 -18.50
C GLU A 26 10.47 6.04 -18.22
N PHE A 27 11.32 5.02 -18.16
CA PHE A 27 10.92 3.68 -17.78
C PHE A 27 10.41 3.60 -16.32
N LEU A 28 11.12 4.24 -15.37
CA LEU A 28 10.71 4.35 -13.97
C LEU A 28 9.43 5.18 -13.82
N ASP A 29 9.33 6.28 -14.57
CA ASP A 29 8.16 7.16 -14.55
C ASP A 29 6.91 6.41 -15.05
N ASN A 30 7.04 5.62 -16.11
CA ASN A 30 5.95 4.79 -16.61
C ASN A 30 5.49 3.75 -15.58
N TYR A 31 6.43 3.06 -14.90
CA TYR A 31 6.10 2.16 -13.80
C TYR A 31 5.30 2.87 -12.70
N SER A 32 5.79 4.03 -12.28
CA SER A 32 5.16 4.82 -11.22
C SER A 32 3.74 5.26 -11.61
N LYS A 33 3.55 5.69 -12.86
CA LYS A 33 2.23 6.07 -13.39
C LYS A 33 1.25 4.89 -13.38
N GLU A 34 1.69 3.72 -13.80
CA GLU A 34 0.83 2.52 -13.82
C GLU A 34 0.46 2.08 -12.40
N VAL A 35 1.43 2.05 -11.48
CA VAL A 35 1.19 1.70 -10.07
C VAL A 35 0.22 2.70 -9.41
N ILE A 36 0.41 4.01 -9.60
CA ILE A 36 -0.48 5.03 -9.04
C ILE A 36 -1.90 4.91 -9.61
N LYS A 37 -2.03 4.63 -10.90
CA LYS A 37 -3.35 4.42 -11.54
C LYS A 37 -4.09 3.21 -10.94
N LEU A 38 -3.39 2.13 -10.61
CA LEU A 38 -3.95 0.96 -9.95
C LEU A 38 -4.25 1.21 -8.46
N ASN A 39 -3.54 2.15 -7.84
CA ASN A 39 -3.60 2.43 -6.41
C ASN A 39 -4.02 3.88 -6.10
N PRO A 40 -5.29 4.28 -6.35
CA PRO A 40 -5.77 5.66 -6.16
C PRO A 40 -5.57 6.19 -4.74
N SER A 41 -5.70 5.33 -3.72
CA SER A 41 -5.45 5.71 -2.33
C SER A 41 -3.99 6.11 -2.10
N THR A 42 -3.05 5.44 -2.77
CA THR A 42 -1.61 5.79 -2.72
C THR A 42 -1.35 7.15 -3.37
N GLY A 43 -2.03 7.47 -4.49
CA GLY A 43 -1.96 8.79 -5.12
C GLY A 43 -2.35 9.91 -4.15
N SER A 44 -3.44 9.71 -3.39
CA SER A 44 -3.85 10.66 -2.33
C SER A 44 -2.85 10.70 -1.17
N TYR A 45 -2.35 9.56 -0.71
CA TYR A 45 -1.36 9.46 0.36
C TYR A 45 -0.06 10.21 0.05
N LEU A 46 0.38 10.16 -1.20
CA LEU A 46 1.57 10.89 -1.67
C LEU A 46 1.29 12.36 -1.98
N GLY A 47 0.05 12.83 -1.83
CA GLY A 47 -0.34 14.21 -2.13
C GLY A 47 -0.19 14.58 -3.61
N LEU A 48 -0.30 13.60 -4.52
CA LEU A 48 -0.15 13.85 -5.95
C LEU A 48 -1.33 14.65 -6.49
N ASP A 49 -1.06 15.58 -7.41
CA ASP A 49 -2.08 16.23 -8.20
C ASP A 49 -2.66 15.23 -9.21
N SER A 50 -3.93 14.85 -9.03
CA SER A 50 -4.61 13.90 -9.89
C SER A 50 -4.83 14.40 -11.32
N SER A 51 -4.62 15.70 -11.59
CA SER A 51 -4.65 16.32 -12.90
C SER A 51 -3.27 16.48 -13.54
N GLY A 52 -2.20 16.17 -12.79
CA GLY A 52 -0.80 16.30 -13.22
C GLY A 52 -0.27 15.07 -13.96
N ASN A 53 1.05 14.87 -13.89
CA ASN A 53 1.75 13.76 -14.57
C ASN A 53 1.33 12.38 -14.07
N TYR A 54 0.85 12.27 -12.81
CA TYR A 54 0.42 11.03 -12.17
C TYR A 54 -1.09 11.04 -12.01
N THR A 55 -1.81 10.73 -13.10
CA THR A 55 -3.27 10.72 -13.08
C THR A 55 -3.81 9.50 -12.34
N TYR A 56 -4.75 9.72 -11.42
CA TYR A 56 -5.50 8.68 -10.73
C TYR A 56 -6.92 9.16 -10.42
N ASP A 57 -7.83 8.22 -10.21
CA ASP A 57 -9.22 8.55 -9.88
C ASP A 57 -9.38 8.80 -8.39
N LYS A 58 -9.42 10.09 -7.99
CA LYS A 58 -9.55 10.52 -6.59
C LYS A 58 -10.88 10.06 -5.94
N SER A 59 -11.88 9.71 -6.75
CA SER A 59 -13.17 9.19 -6.27
C SER A 59 -13.12 7.72 -5.87
N LYS A 60 -12.01 7.00 -6.15
CA LYS A 60 -11.90 5.56 -5.94
C LYS A 60 -11.04 5.21 -4.73
N LEU A 61 -11.43 4.16 -4.02
CA LEU A 61 -10.52 3.41 -3.16
C LEU A 61 -9.63 2.49 -4.00
N THR A 62 -8.43 2.20 -3.52
CA THR A 62 -7.62 1.13 -4.10
C THR A 62 -8.38 -0.20 -4.00
N ASP A 63 -8.48 -0.92 -5.12
CA ASP A 63 -9.09 -2.24 -5.14
C ASP A 63 -8.18 -3.23 -4.40
N ASN A 64 -8.65 -3.74 -3.28
CA ASN A 64 -7.95 -4.71 -2.43
C ASN A 64 -8.38 -6.17 -2.71
N SER A 65 -8.99 -6.43 -3.86
CA SER A 65 -9.38 -7.78 -4.28
C SER A 65 -8.19 -8.67 -4.63
N GLU A 66 -8.39 -9.98 -4.59
CA GLU A 66 -7.41 -10.95 -5.09
C GLU A 66 -7.05 -10.72 -6.56
N ALA A 67 -8.03 -10.34 -7.38
CA ALA A 67 -7.82 -10.07 -8.80
C ALA A 67 -6.92 -8.83 -9.01
N ALA A 68 -7.14 -7.76 -8.26
CA ALA A 68 -6.31 -6.56 -8.31
C ALA A 68 -4.88 -6.86 -7.85
N TYR A 69 -4.71 -7.61 -6.77
CA TYR A 69 -3.40 -8.05 -6.30
C TYR A 69 -2.63 -8.84 -7.38
N GLN A 70 -3.29 -9.81 -8.02
CA GLN A 70 -2.67 -10.62 -9.08
C GLN A 70 -2.35 -9.79 -10.32
N HIS A 71 -3.16 -8.77 -10.62
CA HIS A 71 -2.87 -7.83 -11.71
C HIS A 71 -1.62 -6.99 -11.41
N GLU A 72 -1.52 -6.43 -10.21
CA GLU A 72 -0.35 -5.66 -9.78
C GLU A 72 0.92 -6.51 -9.77
N LEU A 73 0.84 -7.76 -9.26
CA LEU A 73 1.98 -8.68 -9.26
C LEU A 73 2.48 -8.97 -10.69
N LYS A 74 1.57 -9.21 -11.65
CA LYS A 74 1.93 -9.37 -13.07
C LYS A 74 2.58 -8.13 -13.66
N LEU A 75 2.12 -6.94 -13.29
CA LEU A 75 2.75 -5.68 -13.69
C LEU A 75 4.20 -5.63 -13.17
N VAL A 76 4.42 -5.93 -11.90
CA VAL A 76 5.74 -5.99 -11.28
C VAL A 76 6.65 -6.98 -12.01
N GLU A 77 6.16 -8.20 -12.31
CA GLU A 77 6.90 -9.22 -13.05
C GLU A 77 7.28 -8.74 -14.46
N GLN A 78 6.36 -8.07 -15.17
CA GLN A 78 6.64 -7.51 -16.50
C GLN A 78 7.74 -6.46 -16.45
N TYR A 79 7.70 -5.55 -15.47
CA TYR A 79 8.73 -4.54 -15.28
C TYR A 79 10.07 -5.15 -14.87
N PHE A 80 10.06 -6.20 -14.06
CA PHE A 80 11.27 -6.95 -13.70
C PHE A 80 11.95 -7.56 -14.93
N PHE A 81 11.21 -8.22 -15.81
CA PHE A 81 11.77 -8.75 -17.06
C PHE A 81 12.25 -7.63 -18.00
N ASN A 82 11.52 -6.53 -18.08
CA ASN A 82 11.88 -5.41 -18.94
C ASN A 82 13.17 -4.69 -18.47
N VAL A 83 13.36 -4.51 -17.15
CA VAL A 83 14.61 -3.90 -16.64
C VAL A 83 15.82 -4.78 -16.89
N ILE A 84 15.69 -6.11 -16.84
CA ILE A 84 16.76 -7.03 -17.19
C ILE A 84 17.15 -6.87 -18.67
N LYS A 85 16.16 -6.75 -19.57
CA LYS A 85 16.43 -6.50 -21.00
C LYS A 85 17.06 -5.13 -21.22
N PHE A 86 16.60 -4.12 -20.51
CA PHE A 86 17.15 -2.77 -20.58
C PHE A 86 18.64 -2.76 -20.24
N ASP A 87 19.04 -3.42 -19.15
CA ASP A 87 20.45 -3.55 -18.74
C ASP A 87 21.31 -4.26 -19.78
N GLN A 88 20.77 -5.27 -20.45
CA GLN A 88 21.49 -6.01 -21.50
C GLN A 88 21.74 -5.15 -22.75
N LEU A 89 20.84 -4.22 -23.06
CA LEU A 89 20.92 -3.37 -24.24
C LEU A 89 21.72 -2.09 -24.02
N SER A 90 21.61 -1.49 -22.83
CA SER A 90 22.18 -0.17 -22.53
C SER A 90 23.68 -0.20 -22.24
N LYS A 91 24.29 -1.35 -21.93
CA LYS A 91 25.66 -1.51 -21.41
C LYS A 91 25.97 -0.68 -20.16
N ASP A 92 24.97 0.01 -19.63
CA ASP A 92 25.06 0.89 -18.49
C ASP A 92 24.32 0.23 -17.33
N ASN A 93 25.04 -0.59 -16.56
CA ASN A 93 24.52 -1.15 -15.31
C ASN A 93 24.51 -0.04 -14.26
N SER A 94 23.56 0.88 -14.37
CA SER A 94 23.42 1.96 -13.42
C SER A 94 23.05 1.42 -12.03
N LEU A 95 23.46 2.12 -10.99
CA LEU A 95 23.07 1.81 -9.61
C LEU A 95 21.53 1.80 -9.49
N GLU A 96 20.87 2.75 -10.15
CA GLU A 96 19.42 2.90 -10.16
C GLU A 96 18.71 1.65 -10.72
N SER A 97 19.22 1.10 -11.82
CA SER A 97 18.69 -0.14 -12.39
C SER A 97 18.85 -1.32 -11.43
N SER A 98 20.00 -1.43 -10.76
CA SER A 98 20.26 -2.48 -9.78
C SER A 98 19.33 -2.37 -8.56
N VAL A 99 19.11 -1.16 -8.05
CA VAL A 99 18.18 -0.87 -6.96
C VAL A 99 16.75 -1.20 -7.37
N PHE A 100 16.33 -0.79 -8.57
CA PHE A 100 15.00 -1.06 -9.05
C PHE A 100 14.73 -2.56 -9.27
N LYS A 101 15.69 -3.30 -9.83
CA LYS A 101 15.59 -4.76 -9.93
C LYS A 101 15.44 -5.42 -8.56
N HIS A 102 16.26 -5.00 -7.59
CA HIS A 102 16.16 -5.52 -6.23
C HIS A 102 14.80 -5.22 -5.59
N TYR A 103 14.28 -4.01 -5.78
CA TYR A 103 12.95 -3.61 -5.32
C TYR A 103 11.85 -4.51 -5.91
N LEU A 104 11.82 -4.70 -7.24
CA LEU A 104 10.83 -5.55 -7.90
C LEU A 104 10.98 -7.02 -7.49
N GLN A 105 12.21 -7.53 -7.40
CA GLN A 105 12.48 -8.89 -6.95
C GLN A 105 11.95 -9.14 -5.53
N ASN A 106 12.10 -8.16 -4.64
CA ASN A 106 11.56 -8.26 -3.29
C ASN A 106 10.03 -8.36 -3.27
N ILE A 107 9.33 -7.64 -4.16
CA ILE A 107 7.87 -7.73 -4.27
C ILE A 107 7.47 -9.13 -4.77
N ILE A 108 8.12 -9.64 -5.81
CA ILE A 108 7.86 -10.97 -6.37
C ILE A 108 8.11 -12.05 -5.32
N THR A 109 9.24 -11.99 -4.63
CA THR A 109 9.56 -12.99 -3.57
C THR A 109 8.61 -12.88 -2.38
N ALA A 110 8.14 -11.68 -2.05
CA ALA A 110 7.19 -11.46 -0.95
C ALA A 110 5.82 -12.14 -1.19
N ASP A 111 5.47 -12.49 -2.42
CA ASP A 111 4.20 -13.18 -2.72
C ASP A 111 4.11 -14.55 -2.02
N GLU A 112 5.22 -15.26 -1.87
CA GLU A 112 5.29 -16.52 -1.10
C GLU A 112 4.82 -16.33 0.35
N TYR A 113 5.12 -15.15 0.93
CA TYR A 113 4.83 -14.81 2.33
C TYR A 113 3.68 -13.81 2.49
N ARG A 114 2.89 -13.54 1.48
CA ARG A 114 1.87 -12.48 1.50
C ARG A 114 0.82 -12.63 2.61
N TYR A 115 0.55 -13.86 3.05
CA TYR A 115 -0.37 -14.14 4.15
C TYR A 115 0.28 -14.08 5.54
N HIS A 116 1.61 -14.03 5.64
CA HIS A 116 2.33 -13.98 6.92
C HIS A 116 2.19 -12.63 7.65
N TYR A 117 1.81 -11.58 6.91
CA TYR A 117 1.56 -10.27 7.50
C TYR A 117 0.16 -10.19 8.12
N TYR A 118 0.10 -9.69 9.36
CA TYR A 118 -1.16 -9.52 10.06
C TYR A 118 -1.93 -8.30 9.53
N MET A 119 -3.13 -8.54 9.00
CA MET A 119 -4.05 -7.47 8.57
C MET A 119 -4.73 -6.81 9.78
N LEU A 120 -4.87 -7.55 10.88
CA LEU A 120 -5.43 -7.07 12.15
C LEU A 120 -4.29 -6.74 13.09
N ASN A 121 -4.07 -5.45 13.31
CA ASN A 121 -3.02 -4.91 14.17
C ASN A 121 -3.53 -3.61 14.80
N TYR A 122 -3.29 -3.39 16.09
CA TYR A 122 -3.79 -2.21 16.80
C TYR A 122 -3.02 -0.92 16.48
N MET A 123 -1.77 -1.01 15.99
CA MET A 123 -0.96 0.16 15.62
C MET A 123 -1.15 0.55 14.17
N TYR A 124 -0.98 -0.41 13.26
CA TYR A 124 -1.05 -0.20 11.80
C TYR A 124 -2.00 -1.22 11.21
N GLY A 125 -3.16 -0.80 10.79
CA GLY A 125 -4.14 -1.72 10.22
C GLY A 125 -5.20 -0.98 9.41
N PHE A 126 -6.17 -1.72 8.90
CA PHE A 126 -7.22 -1.15 8.07
C PHE A 126 -7.92 0.05 8.73
N HIS A 127 -8.14 -0.01 10.04
CA HIS A 127 -8.84 1.04 10.81
C HIS A 127 -8.08 2.37 10.82
N SER A 128 -6.76 2.34 11.04
CA SER A 128 -5.93 3.55 11.00
C SER A 128 -5.69 4.02 9.56
N ASN A 129 -5.48 3.10 8.62
CA ASN A 129 -5.26 3.44 7.21
C ASN A 129 -6.49 4.10 6.57
N LEU A 130 -7.70 3.59 6.84
CA LEU A 130 -8.92 4.22 6.35
C LEU A 130 -9.11 5.61 6.97
N ILE A 131 -8.95 5.75 8.29
CA ILE A 131 -9.05 7.06 8.93
C ILE A 131 -8.03 8.02 8.32
N GLY A 132 -6.74 7.65 8.23
CA GLY A 132 -5.69 8.48 7.65
C GLY A 132 -5.98 8.87 6.19
N LEU A 133 -6.49 7.93 5.38
CA LEU A 133 -6.90 8.26 4.01
C LEU A 133 -7.94 9.36 3.97
N PHE A 134 -8.99 9.26 4.80
CA PHE A 134 -10.10 10.20 4.78
C PHE A 134 -9.82 11.53 5.50
N THR A 135 -8.94 11.55 6.50
CA THR A 135 -8.74 12.74 7.35
C THR A 135 -7.40 13.45 7.13
N GLU A 136 -6.43 12.79 6.53
CA GLU A 136 -5.09 13.35 6.34
C GLU A 136 -4.72 13.44 4.85
N ASN A 137 -5.17 12.47 4.04
CA ASN A 137 -4.67 12.31 2.67
C ASN A 137 -5.70 12.67 1.59
N HIS A 138 -7.01 12.72 1.92
CA HIS A 138 -8.04 13.20 1.00
C HIS A 138 -8.31 14.69 1.25
N SER A 139 -7.63 15.55 0.51
CA SER A 139 -7.87 17.00 0.59
C SER A 139 -9.26 17.36 0.05
N ILE A 140 -9.97 18.25 0.76
CA ILE A 140 -11.27 18.83 0.33
C ILE A 140 -11.07 20.33 0.20
N ILE A 141 -10.92 20.82 -1.03
CA ILE A 141 -10.72 22.25 -1.36
C ILE A 141 -11.76 22.79 -2.33
N ASN A 142 -12.57 21.92 -2.93
CA ASN A 142 -13.63 22.27 -3.88
C ASN A 142 -14.77 21.24 -3.84
N GLU A 143 -15.83 21.51 -4.61
CA GLU A 143 -17.03 20.64 -4.65
C GLU A 143 -16.75 19.26 -5.26
N GLN A 144 -15.80 19.12 -6.18
CA GLN A 144 -15.45 17.81 -6.74
C GLN A 144 -14.81 16.93 -5.66
N ASP A 145 -13.93 17.48 -4.83
CA ASP A 145 -13.32 16.74 -3.71
C ASP A 145 -14.36 16.23 -2.70
N ILE A 146 -15.44 17.00 -2.47
CA ILE A 146 -16.56 16.57 -1.64
C ILE A 146 -17.24 15.33 -2.25
N LYS A 147 -17.51 15.37 -3.56
CA LYS A 147 -18.13 14.25 -4.28
C LYS A 147 -17.23 13.01 -4.25
N ASP A 148 -15.93 13.20 -4.45
CA ASP A 148 -14.93 12.14 -4.43
C ASP A 148 -14.81 11.51 -3.04
N TYR A 149 -14.84 12.32 -1.98
CA TYR A 149 -14.84 11.84 -0.59
C TYR A 149 -16.04 10.92 -0.31
N ILE A 150 -17.25 11.37 -0.64
CA ILE A 150 -18.48 10.60 -0.44
C ILE A 150 -18.44 9.32 -1.30
N SER A 151 -18.01 9.43 -2.56
CA SER A 151 -17.86 8.26 -3.45
C SER A 151 -16.93 7.20 -2.87
N ARG A 152 -15.83 7.61 -2.23
CA ARG A 152 -14.94 6.67 -1.52
C ARG A 152 -15.63 6.03 -0.31
N MET A 153 -16.40 6.80 0.45
CA MET A 153 -17.14 6.26 1.58
C MET A 153 -18.18 5.20 1.15
N GLU A 154 -18.85 5.45 0.04
CA GLU A 154 -19.84 4.53 -0.56
C GLU A 154 -19.18 3.21 -1.05
N GLN A 155 -17.86 3.17 -1.28
CA GLN A 155 -17.12 1.98 -1.69
C GLN A 155 -16.58 1.13 -0.52
N ILE A 156 -16.79 1.57 0.73
CA ILE A 156 -16.23 0.86 1.90
C ILE A 156 -16.82 -0.55 2.06
N ASP A 157 -18.06 -0.77 1.67
CA ASP A 157 -18.64 -2.12 1.67
C ASP A 157 -17.85 -3.06 0.76
N THR A 158 -17.58 -2.66 -0.48
CA THR A 158 -16.77 -3.44 -1.42
C THR A 158 -15.35 -3.67 -0.89
N TYR A 159 -14.75 -2.66 -0.26
CA TYR A 159 -13.43 -2.80 0.37
C TYR A 159 -13.45 -3.91 1.43
N PHE A 160 -14.45 -3.95 2.31
CA PHE A 160 -14.58 -4.97 3.34
C PHE A 160 -14.99 -6.33 2.77
N ASP A 161 -15.81 -6.38 1.74
CA ASP A 161 -16.16 -7.63 1.07
C ASP A 161 -14.93 -8.33 0.45
N ASN A 162 -13.93 -7.56 0.00
CA ASN A 162 -12.63 -8.07 -0.44
C ASN A 162 -11.68 -8.38 0.73
N PHE A 163 -11.80 -7.67 1.84
CA PHE A 163 -10.94 -7.81 3.02
C PHE A 163 -11.24 -9.10 3.81
N PHE A 164 -12.51 -9.43 4.04
CA PHE A 164 -12.92 -10.60 4.82
C PHE A 164 -12.44 -11.94 4.26
N PRO A 165 -12.49 -12.23 2.96
CA PRO A 165 -11.93 -13.47 2.40
C PRO A 165 -10.45 -13.65 2.73
N GLN A 166 -9.68 -12.57 2.73
CA GLN A 166 -8.25 -12.59 3.06
C GLN A 166 -8.00 -12.88 4.55
N LEU A 167 -8.84 -12.37 5.47
CA LEU A 167 -8.81 -12.74 6.89
C LEU A 167 -9.13 -14.23 7.07
N LYS A 168 -10.19 -14.72 6.43
CA LYS A 168 -10.57 -16.14 6.48
C LYS A 168 -9.48 -17.06 5.91
N LYS A 169 -8.75 -16.61 4.88
CA LYS A 169 -7.61 -17.36 4.35
C LYS A 169 -6.49 -17.48 5.40
N ARG A 170 -6.14 -16.39 6.08
CA ARG A 170 -5.14 -16.38 7.16
C ARG A 170 -5.59 -17.26 8.34
N GLU A 171 -6.87 -17.20 8.69
CA GLU A 171 -7.44 -18.05 9.73
C GLU A 171 -7.29 -19.54 9.41
N LYS A 172 -7.58 -19.95 8.17
CA LYS A 172 -7.36 -21.34 7.71
C LYS A 172 -5.89 -21.76 7.77
N LEU A 173 -4.97 -20.83 7.53
CA LEU A 173 -3.52 -21.04 7.63
C LEU A 173 -3.00 -20.93 9.08
N LYS A 174 -3.89 -20.67 10.06
CA LYS A 174 -3.53 -20.41 11.47
C LYS A 174 -2.60 -19.20 11.65
N ILE A 175 -2.72 -18.22 10.79
CA ILE A 175 -1.96 -16.97 10.80
C ILE A 175 -2.85 -15.86 11.35
N PHE A 176 -2.74 -15.59 12.64
CA PHE A 176 -3.45 -14.51 13.32
C PHE A 176 -2.59 -13.92 14.44
N PRO A 177 -2.84 -12.66 14.82
CA PRO A 177 -2.11 -11.99 15.88
C PRO A 177 -2.23 -12.70 17.23
N SER A 178 -1.35 -12.37 18.16
CA SER A 178 -1.47 -12.84 19.56
C SER A 178 -2.69 -12.20 20.22
N LYS A 179 -3.14 -12.84 21.31
CA LYS A 179 -4.33 -12.41 22.05
C LYS A 179 -4.24 -10.96 22.53
N ILE A 180 -3.06 -10.53 22.99
CA ILE A 180 -2.85 -9.15 23.45
C ILE A 180 -3.04 -8.14 22.32
N VAL A 181 -2.58 -8.43 21.10
CA VAL A 181 -2.75 -7.56 19.93
C VAL A 181 -4.22 -7.45 19.55
N LEU A 182 -4.96 -8.57 19.55
CA LEU A 182 -6.38 -8.60 19.24
C LEU A 182 -7.21 -7.88 20.31
N ASN A 183 -6.92 -8.06 21.59
CA ASN A 183 -7.62 -7.35 22.67
C ASN A 183 -7.45 -5.82 22.56
N ASN A 184 -6.23 -5.35 22.27
CA ASN A 184 -5.98 -3.92 22.08
C ASN A 184 -6.72 -3.38 20.86
N LEU A 185 -6.75 -4.13 19.76
CA LEU A 185 -7.52 -3.75 18.57
C LEU A 185 -9.02 -3.75 18.85
N GLN A 186 -9.53 -4.75 19.57
CA GLN A 186 -10.95 -4.82 19.98
C GLN A 186 -11.36 -3.57 20.73
N ASN A 187 -10.57 -3.17 21.74
CA ASN A 187 -10.86 -1.96 22.52
C ASN A 187 -10.90 -0.70 21.63
N ILE A 188 -10.02 -0.58 20.64
CA ILE A 188 -10.01 0.55 19.71
C ILE A 188 -11.29 0.57 18.86
N ILE A 189 -11.69 -0.60 18.34
CA ILE A 189 -12.88 -0.71 17.48
C ILE A 189 -14.16 -0.48 18.31
N ASP A 190 -14.24 -1.01 19.51
CA ASP A 190 -15.40 -0.82 20.38
C ASP A 190 -15.56 0.64 20.79
N ASN A 191 -14.48 1.32 21.21
CA ASN A 191 -14.50 2.77 21.50
C ASN A 191 -14.89 3.60 20.26
N PHE A 192 -14.54 3.17 19.07
CA PHE A 192 -14.99 3.81 17.83
C PHE A 192 -16.49 3.63 17.62
N LEU A 193 -17.01 2.42 17.85
CA LEU A 193 -18.42 2.07 17.67
C LEU A 193 -19.37 2.63 18.75
N GLU A 194 -18.85 3.01 19.93
CA GLU A 194 -19.63 3.70 20.97
C GLU A 194 -20.04 5.12 20.56
N LYS A 195 -19.32 5.73 19.62
CA LYS A 195 -19.63 7.07 19.14
C LYS A 195 -20.90 7.08 18.30
N ARG A 196 -21.69 8.13 18.43
CA ARG A 196 -22.79 8.38 17.48
C ARG A 196 -22.23 8.66 16.09
N PRO A 197 -22.91 8.28 15.02
CA PRO A 197 -22.41 8.50 13.64
C PRO A 197 -21.96 9.93 13.33
N VAL A 198 -22.67 10.94 13.88
CA VAL A 198 -22.30 12.37 13.76
C VAL A 198 -21.06 12.77 14.56
N GLU A 199 -20.59 11.95 15.48
CA GLU A 199 -19.38 12.16 16.29
C GLU A 199 -18.18 11.37 15.76
N MET A 200 -18.41 10.50 14.77
CA MET A 200 -17.34 9.73 14.15
C MET A 200 -16.43 10.61 13.31
N ILE A 201 -15.14 10.32 13.33
CA ILE A 201 -14.10 11.14 12.68
C ILE A 201 -14.36 11.38 11.19
N PHE A 202 -14.94 10.41 10.49
CA PHE A 202 -15.31 10.52 9.07
C PHE A 202 -16.31 11.63 8.82
N TYR A 203 -17.32 11.78 9.70
CA TYR A 203 -18.32 12.83 9.60
C TYR A 203 -17.78 14.17 10.09
N THR A 204 -17.16 14.22 11.28
CA THR A 204 -16.70 15.47 11.89
C THR A 204 -15.61 16.14 11.07
N TYR A 205 -14.69 15.36 10.49
CA TYR A 205 -13.69 15.91 9.56
C TYR A 205 -14.34 16.50 8.31
N PHE A 206 -15.27 15.74 7.70
CA PHE A 206 -15.99 16.20 6.51
C PHE A 206 -16.80 17.47 6.77
N GLU A 207 -17.52 17.55 7.89
CA GLU A 207 -18.27 18.74 8.31
C GLU A 207 -17.35 19.95 8.47
N ASN A 208 -16.22 19.79 9.15
CA ASN A 208 -15.25 20.86 9.34
C ASN A 208 -14.73 21.36 7.98
N LYS A 209 -14.33 20.47 7.10
CA LYS A 209 -13.83 20.83 5.75
C LYS A 209 -14.89 21.51 4.90
N LEU A 210 -16.13 21.05 4.98
CA LEU A 210 -17.24 21.68 4.28
C LEU A 210 -17.52 23.11 4.78
N ASN A 211 -17.29 23.36 6.07
CA ASN A 211 -17.45 24.69 6.68
C ASN A 211 -16.32 25.65 6.33
N GLU A 212 -15.11 25.15 6.01
CA GLU A 212 -13.98 25.96 5.54
C GLU A 212 -14.19 26.50 4.11
N LEU A 213 -15.13 25.96 3.32
CA LEU A 213 -15.41 26.43 1.95
C LEU A 213 -16.29 27.67 1.98
N GLU A 214 -15.72 28.82 1.57
CA GLU A 214 -16.37 30.13 1.68
C GLU A 214 -17.60 30.29 0.77
N ASP A 215 -17.54 29.81 -0.48
CA ASP A 215 -18.59 30.02 -1.49
C ASP A 215 -19.64 28.88 -1.57
N PHE A 216 -19.88 28.21 -0.46
CA PHE A 216 -20.75 27.04 -0.45
C PHE A 216 -22.08 27.37 0.24
N ASP A 217 -23.19 27.33 -0.52
CA ASP A 217 -24.49 27.65 0.05
C ASP A 217 -24.96 26.65 1.10
N ALA A 218 -25.74 27.14 2.09
CA ALA A 218 -26.19 26.35 3.23
C ALA A 218 -27.04 25.11 2.83
N VAL A 219 -27.82 25.19 1.76
CA VAL A 219 -28.67 24.07 1.32
C VAL A 219 -27.82 22.94 0.78
N ARG A 220 -26.83 23.25 -0.08
CA ARG A 220 -25.88 22.25 -0.60
C ARG A 220 -25.04 21.64 0.52
N LYS A 221 -24.60 22.45 1.51
CA LYS A 221 -23.90 21.91 2.70
C LYS A 221 -24.74 20.85 3.39
N GLN A 222 -26.02 21.12 3.66
CA GLN A 222 -26.91 20.15 4.31
C GLN A 222 -27.11 18.88 3.49
N ILE A 223 -27.22 18.98 2.17
CA ILE A 223 -27.33 17.81 1.29
C ILE A 223 -26.07 16.92 1.40
N TYR A 224 -24.88 17.50 1.34
CA TYR A 224 -23.65 16.72 1.44
C TYR A 224 -23.41 16.15 2.84
N LEU A 225 -23.74 16.89 3.91
CA LEU A 225 -23.72 16.38 5.28
C LEU A 225 -24.66 15.19 5.46
N ALA A 226 -25.87 15.26 4.92
CA ALA A 226 -26.83 14.15 4.96
C ALA A 226 -26.29 12.91 4.21
N ARG A 227 -25.68 13.08 3.03
CA ARG A 227 -25.05 11.98 2.28
C ARG A 227 -23.86 11.38 3.03
N CYS A 228 -23.01 12.21 3.62
CA CYS A 228 -21.90 11.73 4.43
C CYS A 228 -22.40 10.92 5.63
N LEU A 229 -23.42 11.41 6.33
CA LEU A 229 -24.01 10.71 7.46
C LEU A 229 -24.66 9.38 7.05
N ASP A 230 -25.33 9.34 5.91
CA ASP A 230 -25.88 8.11 5.34
C ASP A 230 -24.77 7.10 5.05
N ALA A 231 -23.66 7.52 4.42
CA ALA A 231 -22.52 6.66 4.16
C ALA A 231 -21.85 6.16 5.45
N VAL A 232 -21.77 6.98 6.51
CA VAL A 232 -21.29 6.52 7.83
C VAL A 232 -22.20 5.43 8.39
N ASN A 233 -23.51 5.62 8.34
CA ASN A 233 -24.50 4.67 8.87
C ASN A 233 -24.54 3.37 8.07
N SER A 234 -24.47 3.47 6.74
CA SER A 234 -24.68 2.34 5.83
C SER A 234 -23.41 1.55 5.55
N ASN A 235 -22.23 2.22 5.50
CA ASN A 235 -20.99 1.58 5.05
C ASN A 235 -19.95 1.48 6.18
N ILE A 236 -19.79 2.51 7.04
CA ILE A 236 -18.77 2.47 8.09
C ILE A 236 -19.21 1.60 9.27
N VAL A 237 -20.30 1.97 9.93
CA VAL A 237 -20.75 1.32 11.17
C VAL A 237 -20.99 -0.18 11.00
N PRO A 238 -21.69 -0.67 9.96
CA PRO A 238 -21.94 -2.10 9.81
C PRO A 238 -20.65 -2.91 9.59
N ASN A 239 -19.69 -2.38 8.82
CA ASN A 239 -18.46 -3.08 8.54
C ASN A 239 -17.52 -3.12 9.75
N TYR A 240 -17.45 -2.03 10.53
CA TYR A 240 -16.70 -2.06 11.80
C TYR A 240 -17.32 -3.03 12.81
N LYS A 241 -18.66 -3.16 12.87
CA LYS A 241 -19.34 -4.20 13.66
C LYS A 241 -18.99 -5.61 13.18
N LYS A 242 -18.95 -5.86 11.86
CA LYS A 242 -18.51 -7.16 11.31
C LYS A 242 -17.07 -7.49 11.75
N ILE A 243 -16.17 -6.50 11.73
CA ILE A 243 -14.78 -6.67 12.18
C ILE A 243 -14.70 -6.93 13.68
N SER A 244 -15.42 -6.16 14.53
CA SER A 244 -15.47 -6.37 15.99
C SER A 244 -15.87 -7.82 16.29
N ASN A 245 -16.96 -8.31 15.70
CA ASN A 245 -17.41 -9.69 15.85
C ASN A 245 -16.36 -10.72 15.36
N HIS A 246 -15.62 -10.41 14.31
CA HIS A 246 -14.58 -11.30 13.80
C HIS A 246 -13.38 -11.36 14.75
N ILE A 247 -12.97 -10.23 15.33
CA ILE A 247 -11.89 -10.15 16.33
C ILE A 247 -12.27 -10.95 17.57
N ASP A 248 -13.48 -10.79 18.10
CA ASP A 248 -13.98 -11.59 19.24
C ASP A 248 -13.86 -13.09 18.99
N ASN A 249 -14.25 -13.54 17.80
CA ASN A 249 -14.10 -14.94 17.42
C ASN A 249 -12.64 -15.39 17.35
N LEU A 250 -11.71 -14.53 16.91
CA LEU A 250 -10.28 -14.83 16.85
C LEU A 250 -9.63 -14.86 18.22
N ILE A 251 -10.01 -13.98 19.14
CA ILE A 251 -9.50 -13.93 20.52
C ILE A 251 -9.65 -15.29 21.22
N ASN A 252 -10.73 -16.02 20.93
CA ASN A 252 -10.99 -17.34 21.47
C ASN A 252 -10.18 -18.46 20.78
N LYS A 253 -9.58 -18.21 19.61
CA LYS A 253 -8.80 -19.18 18.83
C LYS A 253 -7.29 -18.97 18.91
N THR A 254 -6.85 -17.83 19.41
CA THR A 254 -5.45 -17.46 19.50
C THR A 254 -4.94 -17.61 20.94
N ASN A 255 -3.63 -17.65 21.08
CA ASN A 255 -2.92 -17.67 22.37
C ASN A 255 -2.01 -16.43 22.50
N ASN A 256 -1.17 -16.42 23.52
CA ASN A 256 -0.20 -15.35 23.76
C ASN A 256 1.16 -15.60 23.11
N ASP A 257 1.29 -16.62 22.26
CA ASP A 257 2.53 -16.85 21.54
C ASP A 257 2.85 -15.65 20.65
N ILE A 258 4.08 -15.20 20.75
CA ILE A 258 4.64 -14.10 19.99
C ILE A 258 5.86 -14.60 19.24
N GLY A 259 6.23 -13.88 18.19
CA GLY A 259 7.39 -14.24 17.40
C GLY A 259 7.02 -14.99 16.12
N VAL A 260 7.97 -14.96 15.22
CA VAL A 260 7.80 -15.45 13.84
C VAL A 260 7.71 -16.98 13.76
N TRP A 261 8.28 -17.69 14.74
CA TRP A 261 8.26 -19.16 14.82
C TRP A 261 6.87 -19.77 14.98
N LYS A 262 5.86 -18.99 15.35
CA LYS A 262 4.47 -19.46 15.37
C LYS A 262 3.82 -19.56 13.99
N LEU A 263 4.45 -18.94 12.97
CA LEU A 263 3.95 -18.92 11.60
C LEU A 263 4.40 -20.17 10.84
N PRO A 264 3.63 -20.66 9.89
CA PRO A 264 4.11 -21.69 8.96
C PRO A 264 5.41 -21.23 8.28
N ASP A 265 6.44 -22.09 8.23
CA ASP A 265 7.76 -21.73 7.69
C ASP A 265 8.32 -20.40 8.23
N GLY A 266 8.08 -20.11 9.50
CA GLY A 266 8.41 -18.83 10.13
C GLY A 266 9.90 -18.48 10.12
N ASP A 267 10.79 -19.48 10.18
CA ASP A 267 12.23 -19.34 10.02
C ASP A 267 12.62 -18.84 8.62
N LYS A 268 12.01 -19.39 7.58
CA LYS A 268 12.24 -18.94 6.19
C LYS A 268 11.67 -17.53 5.98
N PHE A 269 10.48 -17.27 6.50
CA PHE A 269 9.90 -15.93 6.46
C PHE A 269 10.79 -14.91 7.19
N TYR A 270 11.34 -15.25 8.36
CA TYR A 270 12.25 -14.37 9.09
C TYR A 270 13.54 -14.09 8.30
N LYS A 271 14.13 -15.13 7.69
CA LYS A 271 15.28 -14.96 6.80
C LYS A 271 14.97 -14.03 5.63
N PHE A 272 13.82 -14.22 4.98
CA PHE A 272 13.35 -13.31 3.92
C PHE A 272 13.22 -11.86 4.43
N CYS A 273 12.63 -11.65 5.59
CA CYS A 273 12.53 -10.31 6.20
C CYS A 273 13.91 -9.69 6.45
N LEU A 274 14.87 -10.45 6.97
CA LEU A 274 16.23 -9.97 7.17
C LEU A 274 16.89 -9.55 5.86
N GLN A 275 16.86 -10.40 4.84
CA GLN A 275 17.41 -10.10 3.51
C GLN A 275 16.77 -8.85 2.90
N LYS A 276 15.44 -8.74 2.98
CA LYS A 276 14.69 -7.58 2.48
C LYS A 276 15.11 -6.26 3.15
N HIS A 277 15.37 -6.28 4.46
CA HIS A 277 15.69 -5.06 5.23
C HIS A 277 17.17 -4.73 5.30
N THR A 278 18.05 -5.74 5.25
CA THR A 278 19.51 -5.54 5.33
C THR A 278 20.19 -5.54 3.98
N THR A 279 19.52 -6.04 2.93
CA THR A 279 20.11 -6.27 1.60
C THR A 279 21.34 -7.19 1.64
N THR A 280 21.44 -8.05 2.66
CA THR A 280 22.56 -8.98 2.87
C THR A 280 22.05 -10.40 3.11
N ASP A 281 22.94 -11.39 2.97
CA ASP A 281 22.67 -12.80 3.28
C ASP A 281 23.10 -13.20 4.70
N LEU A 282 23.33 -12.22 5.59
CA LEU A 282 23.75 -12.47 6.96
C LEU A 282 22.67 -13.24 7.73
N THR A 283 23.12 -14.16 8.58
CA THR A 283 22.28 -14.92 9.49
C THR A 283 21.77 -14.04 10.65
N PRO A 284 20.68 -14.42 11.32
CA PRO A 284 20.22 -13.73 12.53
C PRO A 284 21.32 -13.57 13.59
N GLU A 285 22.13 -14.62 13.79
CA GLU A 285 23.22 -14.65 14.75
C GLU A 285 24.34 -13.66 14.39
N GLU A 286 24.73 -13.60 13.12
CA GLU A 286 25.72 -12.63 12.63
C GLU A 286 25.24 -11.19 12.79
N ILE A 287 23.97 -10.91 12.43
CA ILE A 287 23.36 -9.58 12.61
C ILE A 287 23.32 -9.21 14.09
N HIS A 288 22.93 -10.14 14.96
CA HIS A 288 22.90 -9.93 16.41
C HIS A 288 24.30 -9.62 16.96
N GLN A 289 25.34 -10.36 16.53
CA GLN A 289 26.71 -10.14 16.96
C GLN A 289 27.27 -8.80 16.49
N ILE A 290 26.92 -8.38 15.26
CA ILE A 290 27.24 -7.03 14.76
C ILE A 290 26.60 -5.98 15.68
N GLY A 291 25.31 -6.15 16.02
CA GLY A 291 24.60 -5.25 16.92
C GLY A 291 25.26 -5.12 18.28
N LEU A 292 25.65 -6.24 18.92
CA LEU A 292 26.33 -6.23 20.21
C LEU A 292 27.68 -5.50 20.13
N THR A 293 28.46 -5.74 19.07
CA THR A 293 29.77 -5.10 18.84
C THR A 293 29.61 -3.59 18.68
N GLU A 294 28.64 -3.15 17.86
CA GLU A 294 28.38 -1.73 17.62
C GLU A 294 27.87 -1.00 18.86
N VAL A 295 27.01 -1.63 19.66
CA VAL A 295 26.55 -1.05 20.93
C VAL A 295 27.75 -0.83 21.88
N ALA A 296 28.63 -1.82 22.03
CA ALA A 296 29.82 -1.69 22.87
C ALA A 296 30.75 -0.58 22.36
N ARG A 297 30.98 -0.50 21.04
CA ARG A 297 31.78 0.56 20.40
C ARG A 297 31.19 1.94 20.67
N ILE A 298 29.89 2.13 20.41
CA ILE A 298 29.20 3.40 20.60
C ILE A 298 29.23 3.84 22.08
N GLN A 299 28.99 2.91 23.00
CA GLN A 299 29.06 3.20 24.45
C GLN A 299 30.45 3.67 24.86
N ALA A 300 31.52 3.01 24.39
CA ALA A 300 32.90 3.38 24.68
C ALA A 300 33.23 4.79 24.12
N GLU A 301 32.83 5.09 22.88
CA GLU A 301 33.01 6.42 22.29
C GLU A 301 32.21 7.51 23.03
N SER A 302 30.98 7.20 23.42
CA SER A 302 30.14 8.13 24.17
C SER A 302 30.77 8.50 25.52
N LEU A 303 31.26 7.50 26.27
CA LEU A 303 31.96 7.71 27.54
C LEU A 303 33.24 8.58 27.37
N GLN A 304 34.00 8.37 26.31
CA GLN A 304 35.17 9.19 26.00
C GLN A 304 34.78 10.65 25.72
N ARG A 305 33.68 10.85 24.99
CA ARG A 305 33.18 12.22 24.69
C ARG A 305 32.65 12.91 25.96
N PHE A 306 31.89 12.20 26.80
CA PHE A 306 31.43 12.75 28.09
C PHE A 306 32.60 13.16 28.98
N LYS A 307 33.63 12.32 29.13
CA LYS A 307 34.85 12.66 29.88
C LYS A 307 35.55 13.90 29.33
N LYS A 308 35.61 14.09 28.02
CA LYS A 308 36.20 15.28 27.38
C LYS A 308 35.38 16.55 27.65
N LEU A 309 34.08 16.42 27.88
CA LEU A 309 33.18 17.51 28.21
C LEU A 309 33.08 17.79 29.71
N GLY A 310 33.78 17.04 30.54
CA GLY A 310 33.81 17.25 32.01
C GLY A 310 32.69 16.55 32.80
N PHE A 311 32.05 15.54 32.16
CA PHE A 311 31.05 14.70 32.81
C PHE A 311 31.65 13.37 33.26
#